data_de2a612ee61a007230fca8de05469420
#
_entry.id   de2a612ee61a007230fca8de05469420
#
_cell.length_a   1.000
_cell.length_b   1.000
_cell.length_c   1.000
_cell.angle_alpha   90.00
_cell.angle_beta   90.00
_cell.angle_gamma   90.00
#
_symmetry.space_group_name_H-M   'P 1'
#
loop_
_entity.id
_entity.type
_entity.pdbx_description
1 polymer ?
#
loop_
_entity_poly.entity_id
_entity_poly.type
_entity_poly.pdbx_seq_one_letter_code
_entity_poly.pdbx_strand_id
1 'polypeptide(L)'
;MKKLLSILLALVLATGLFAACSGSGSGSQAAGSTASGSGAAAAPDGKKTDLLLWLPPFAAGDDGALDKEFWTETLAPWAAENNVDLTIEITPWGNYEEKSLTGFSSGEGPDVGYMYLEMFNDFIEMGALEPLDAYITDADRENYLYLDKGFIKGKQYTMPFIVGNARILYFNMDILEQAGVTELPATWQDLVDVAVKIKEAGLPGVMPFAGEWADPAIGALNNLYYPYLWQAGGDIYNEDGTKVALMDNDAAVKAARFLYDLKFKYGVLPEESMALVGTEVRNQFIEGNIAIASMDAKSGAVLTDAGVNWDFIPSLEDETRATWIASDALIMNSASQNKELAASLIKYITSAEVMAKFHTEIAPFPPITRDEAYNDDERFKEMYEDAEHLHTLPVANGAFKVMDTLYKNLQLMMLGDLSPEEAIQNTVDYAESIG
;
A
#
# COMPACT_ATOMS: atom_id res chain seq x y z
N MET A 1 -5.76 12.74 -50.92
CA MET A 1 -5.99 11.66 -51.91
C MET A 1 -6.27 10.42 -51.08
N LYS A 2 -7.48 10.18 -50.86
CA LYS A 2 -8.39 9.05 -51.12
C LYS A 2 -7.68 7.68 -51.22
N LYS A 3 -7.99 6.73 -50.28
CA LYS A 3 -8.69 5.51 -50.57
C LYS A 3 -9.15 4.81 -49.29
N LEU A 4 -10.48 4.74 -49.15
CA LEU A 4 -11.24 3.80 -48.35
C LEU A 4 -11.03 2.37 -48.88
N LEU A 5 -11.10 1.36 -47.99
CA LEU A 5 -11.67 0.07 -48.35
C LEU A 5 -12.32 -0.58 -47.12
N SER A 6 -13.63 -0.73 -47.22
CA SER A 6 -14.53 -1.51 -46.35
C SER A 6 -14.63 -2.94 -46.88
N ILE A 7 -14.68 -3.97 -46.02
CA ILE A 7 -15.23 -5.32 -46.30
C ILE A 7 -15.78 -5.85 -44.95
N LEU A 8 -17.06 -5.85 -44.79
CA LEU A 8 -18.16 -6.82 -44.94
C LEU A 8 -18.07 -8.12 -44.09
N LEU A 9 -18.95 -8.14 -43.19
CA LEU A 9 -19.80 -9.12 -42.49
C LEU A 9 -19.91 -10.51 -43.14
N ALA A 10 -19.83 -11.59 -42.36
CA ALA A 10 -20.51 -12.86 -42.64
C ALA A 10 -20.94 -13.54 -41.34
N LEU A 11 -22.25 -13.55 -41.18
CA LEU A 11 -23.03 -14.27 -40.15
C LEU A 11 -23.21 -15.71 -40.62
N VAL A 12 -22.95 -16.70 -39.74
CA VAL A 12 -23.44 -18.09 -39.94
C VAL A 12 -24.10 -18.56 -38.64
N LEU A 13 -25.43 -18.62 -38.71
CA LEU A 13 -26.28 -19.39 -37.78
C LEU A 13 -26.20 -20.87 -38.17
N ALA A 14 -26.02 -21.78 -37.22
CA ALA A 14 -26.41 -23.17 -37.35
C ALA A 14 -27.11 -23.62 -36.06
N THR A 15 -28.40 -23.83 -36.19
CA THR A 15 -29.31 -24.50 -35.25
C THR A 15 -29.16 -26.06 -35.41
N GLY A 16 -29.18 -26.77 -34.29
CA GLY A 16 -29.27 -28.21 -34.27
C GLY A 16 -29.88 -28.75 -32.99
N LEU A 17 -31.03 -29.36 -33.12
CA LEU A 17 -31.99 -29.83 -32.11
C LEU A 17 -31.67 -31.19 -31.49
N PHE A 18 -32.06 -31.34 -30.21
CA PHE A 18 -32.68 -32.49 -29.49
C PHE A 18 -32.12 -33.92 -29.58
N ALA A 19 -31.95 -34.49 -28.38
CA ALA A 19 -32.60 -35.76 -27.99
C ALA A 19 -32.62 -35.94 -26.47
N ALA A 20 -33.85 -36.05 -25.96
CA ALA A 20 -34.14 -36.48 -24.59
C ALA A 20 -34.18 -38.02 -24.53
N CYS A 21 -33.71 -38.62 -23.43
CA CYS A 21 -34.15 -39.93 -22.97
C CYS A 21 -34.33 -39.97 -21.47
N SER A 22 -35.53 -40.20 -21.07
CA SER A 22 -36.04 -40.49 -19.75
C SER A 22 -35.70 -41.92 -19.32
N GLY A 23 -35.38 -42.08 -18.03
CA GLY A 23 -35.28 -43.39 -17.38
C GLY A 23 -35.48 -43.25 -15.87
N SER A 24 -36.69 -43.56 -15.40
CA SER A 24 -37.13 -43.63 -14.03
C SER A 24 -36.67 -44.93 -13.40
N GLY A 25 -36.22 -44.87 -12.11
CA GLY A 25 -35.99 -46.04 -11.26
C GLY A 25 -35.91 -45.64 -9.81
N SER A 26 -36.98 -45.92 -9.08
CA SER A 26 -37.19 -45.73 -7.64
C SER A 26 -36.48 -46.85 -6.81
N GLY A 27 -35.96 -46.48 -5.62
CA GLY A 27 -35.47 -47.49 -4.63
C GLY A 27 -34.92 -46.86 -3.37
N SER A 28 -35.75 -46.77 -2.37
CA SER A 28 -35.74 -46.83 -0.92
C SER A 28 -34.44 -46.84 -0.12
N GLN A 29 -34.40 -45.90 0.84
CA GLN A 29 -33.93 -45.88 2.23
C GLN A 29 -32.88 -46.89 2.76
N ALA A 30 -31.83 -46.29 3.41
CA ALA A 30 -31.47 -46.66 4.80
C ALA A 30 -30.57 -45.56 5.41
N ALA A 31 -30.92 -45.17 6.63
CA ALA A 31 -30.21 -44.24 7.48
C ALA A 31 -28.96 -44.88 8.12
N GLY A 32 -27.89 -44.09 8.28
CA GLY A 32 -26.73 -44.47 9.07
C GLY A 32 -25.88 -43.22 9.36
N SER A 33 -25.95 -42.79 10.62
CA SER A 33 -25.14 -41.67 11.14
C SER A 33 -23.68 -42.02 11.27
N THR A 34 -22.79 -41.08 11.09
CA THR A 34 -21.75 -40.58 11.98
C THR A 34 -20.48 -40.13 11.28
N ALA A 35 -19.94 -39.09 11.88
CA ALA A 35 -18.55 -38.58 11.85
C ALA A 35 -18.22 -37.54 10.83
N SER A 36 -18.24 -36.29 11.31
CA SER A 36 -17.55 -35.14 10.76
C SER A 36 -16.05 -35.42 10.70
N GLY A 37 -15.54 -35.41 9.50
CA GLY A 37 -14.14 -35.21 9.19
C GLY A 37 -14.10 -34.20 8.07
N SER A 38 -13.69 -32.97 8.38
CA SER A 38 -13.43 -31.96 7.36
C SER A 38 -12.16 -32.34 6.60
N GLY A 39 -12.34 -33.14 5.57
CA GLY A 39 -11.32 -33.37 4.56
C GLY A 39 -11.69 -32.56 3.34
N ALA A 40 -10.82 -31.67 2.90
CA ALA A 40 -10.93 -31.02 1.61
C ALA A 40 -11.18 -32.11 0.54
N ALA A 41 -12.24 -31.96 -0.23
CA ALA A 41 -12.56 -32.89 -1.32
C ALA A 41 -11.50 -32.78 -2.40
N ALA A 42 -10.63 -33.77 -2.49
CA ALA A 42 -9.70 -33.91 -3.62
C ALA A 42 -10.50 -34.02 -4.93
N ALA A 43 -10.15 -33.24 -5.92
CA ALA A 43 -10.74 -33.29 -7.25
C ALA A 43 -10.60 -34.69 -7.87
N PRO A 44 -11.63 -35.25 -8.59
CA PRO A 44 -11.65 -36.63 -9.03
C PRO A 44 -10.67 -37.04 -10.16
N ASP A 45 -10.00 -36.05 -10.79
CA ASP A 45 -9.28 -36.30 -12.07
C ASP A 45 -7.76 -36.02 -12.05
N GLY A 46 -7.14 -35.81 -10.89
CA GLY A 46 -5.69 -35.50 -10.82
C GLY A 46 -5.29 -34.16 -11.45
N LYS A 47 -6.25 -33.36 -11.91
CA LYS A 47 -6.01 -31.99 -12.37
C LYS A 47 -5.82 -31.07 -11.16
N LYS A 48 -4.76 -30.27 -11.21
CA LYS A 48 -4.54 -29.23 -10.21
C LYS A 48 -5.61 -28.15 -10.31
N THR A 49 -5.90 -27.52 -9.19
CA THR A 49 -6.76 -26.32 -9.14
C THR A 49 -5.92 -25.10 -9.45
N ASP A 50 -6.37 -24.30 -10.41
CA ASP A 50 -5.69 -23.05 -10.75
C ASP A 50 -6.04 -21.98 -9.69
N LEU A 51 -5.05 -21.26 -9.16
CA LEU A 51 -5.19 -20.10 -8.29
C LEU A 51 -4.28 -18.97 -8.75
N LEU A 52 -4.75 -17.72 -8.60
CA LEU A 52 -4.04 -16.51 -8.96
C LEU A 52 -3.81 -15.62 -7.74
N LEU A 53 -2.56 -15.25 -7.50
CA LEU A 53 -2.12 -14.32 -6.45
C LEU A 53 -1.52 -13.07 -7.09
N TRP A 54 -2.01 -11.88 -6.71
CA TRP A 54 -1.43 -10.60 -7.10
C TRP A 54 -0.78 -9.90 -5.92
N LEU A 55 0.48 -9.51 -6.08
CA LEU A 55 1.24 -8.73 -5.11
C LEU A 55 2.00 -7.60 -5.82
N PRO A 56 2.27 -6.49 -5.13
CA PRO A 56 3.28 -5.53 -5.56
C PRO A 56 4.68 -6.00 -5.15
N PRO A 57 5.78 -5.40 -5.64
CA PRO A 57 7.12 -5.69 -5.19
C PRO A 57 7.42 -5.04 -3.83
N PHE A 58 8.03 -5.80 -2.92
CA PHE A 58 8.46 -5.33 -1.60
C PHE A 58 9.98 -5.30 -1.46
N ALA A 59 10.70 -6.11 -2.24
CA ALA A 59 12.15 -6.14 -2.25
C ALA A 59 12.75 -4.80 -2.71
N ALA A 60 13.97 -4.54 -2.32
CA ALA A 60 14.75 -3.43 -2.85
C ALA A 60 15.11 -3.68 -4.33
N GLY A 61 14.68 -2.79 -5.22
CA GLY A 61 14.75 -2.96 -6.67
C GLY A 61 13.36 -3.22 -7.24
N ASP A 62 13.00 -2.62 -8.34
CA ASP A 62 11.62 -2.43 -8.72
C ASP A 62 11.02 -3.35 -9.72
N ASP A 63 11.77 -4.30 -10.23
CA ASP A 63 11.28 -5.20 -11.27
C ASP A 63 10.43 -6.37 -10.71
N GLY A 64 10.38 -6.53 -9.38
CA GLY A 64 9.64 -7.59 -8.70
C GLY A 64 10.20 -8.99 -8.93
N ALA A 65 11.40 -9.12 -9.48
CA ALA A 65 11.99 -10.44 -9.75
C ALA A 65 12.33 -11.19 -8.47
N LEU A 66 12.91 -10.49 -7.48
CA LEU A 66 13.22 -11.06 -6.17
C LEU A 66 11.96 -11.47 -5.41
N ASP A 67 10.92 -10.61 -5.43
CA ASP A 67 9.63 -10.95 -4.83
C ASP A 67 9.02 -12.18 -5.47
N LYS A 68 9.05 -12.27 -6.80
CA LYS A 68 8.51 -13.41 -7.52
C LYS A 68 9.26 -14.71 -7.21
N GLU A 69 10.58 -14.68 -7.15
CA GLU A 69 11.42 -15.81 -6.76
C GLU A 69 11.09 -16.26 -5.35
N PHE A 70 11.13 -15.34 -4.38
CA PHE A 70 10.82 -15.59 -2.98
C PHE A 70 9.45 -16.24 -2.80
N TRP A 71 8.39 -15.64 -3.35
CA TRP A 71 7.03 -16.15 -3.19
C TRP A 71 6.84 -17.49 -3.93
N THR A 72 7.46 -17.68 -5.09
CA THR A 72 7.40 -18.96 -5.83
C THR A 72 8.00 -20.08 -5.00
N GLU A 73 9.18 -19.89 -4.42
CA GLU A 73 9.84 -20.88 -3.58
C GLU A 73 9.12 -21.13 -2.27
N THR A 74 8.70 -20.05 -1.59
CA THR A 74 8.07 -20.11 -0.27
C THR A 74 6.68 -20.77 -0.33
N LEU A 75 5.91 -20.53 -1.40
CA LEU A 75 4.55 -21.08 -1.54
C LEU A 75 4.49 -22.43 -2.25
N ALA A 76 5.60 -22.91 -2.82
CA ALA A 76 5.64 -24.21 -3.51
C ALA A 76 5.24 -25.40 -2.62
N PRO A 77 5.66 -25.52 -1.34
CA PRO A 77 5.22 -26.62 -0.46
C PRO A 77 3.70 -26.62 -0.26
N TRP A 78 3.09 -25.45 0.03
CA TRP A 78 1.66 -25.32 0.19
C TRP A 78 0.90 -25.68 -1.10
N ALA A 79 1.36 -25.19 -2.24
CA ALA A 79 0.74 -25.49 -3.54
C ALA A 79 0.78 -26.99 -3.87
N ALA A 80 1.88 -27.67 -3.55
CA ALA A 80 2.03 -29.11 -3.74
C ALA A 80 1.10 -29.93 -2.82
N GLU A 81 1.01 -29.55 -1.54
CA GLU A 81 0.15 -30.21 -0.55
C GLU A 81 -1.34 -30.08 -0.90
N ASN A 82 -1.75 -28.92 -1.41
CA ASN A 82 -3.13 -28.61 -1.74
C ASN A 82 -3.52 -28.95 -3.20
N ASN A 83 -2.61 -29.56 -3.98
CA ASN A 83 -2.81 -29.88 -5.39
C ASN A 83 -3.22 -28.65 -6.24
N VAL A 84 -2.53 -27.51 -6.01
CA VAL A 84 -2.77 -26.23 -6.66
C VAL A 84 -1.71 -25.95 -7.72
N ASP A 85 -2.12 -25.35 -8.84
CA ASP A 85 -1.26 -24.64 -9.78
C ASP A 85 -1.37 -23.14 -9.50
N LEU A 86 -0.41 -22.63 -8.72
CA LEU A 86 -0.42 -21.26 -8.23
C LEU A 86 0.32 -20.34 -9.19
N THR A 87 -0.39 -19.41 -9.79
CA THR A 87 0.19 -18.32 -10.57
C THR A 87 0.40 -17.12 -9.66
N ILE A 88 1.63 -16.60 -9.62
CA ILE A 88 1.99 -15.39 -8.85
C ILE A 88 2.34 -14.29 -9.84
N GLU A 89 1.64 -13.16 -9.75
CA GLU A 89 1.92 -11.99 -10.54
C GLU A 89 2.37 -10.84 -9.64
N ILE A 90 3.58 -10.34 -9.88
CA ILE A 90 4.12 -9.16 -9.23
C ILE A 90 3.90 -7.97 -10.17
N THR A 91 3.22 -6.95 -9.69
CA THR A 91 2.88 -5.76 -10.47
C THR A 91 3.53 -4.54 -9.85
N PRO A 92 4.34 -3.77 -10.60
CA PRO A 92 4.95 -2.55 -10.09
C PRO A 92 3.93 -1.58 -9.49
N TRP A 93 4.31 -0.88 -8.43
CA TRP A 93 3.45 0.03 -7.68
C TRP A 93 2.70 1.03 -8.55
N GLY A 94 3.40 1.65 -9.52
CA GLY A 94 2.78 2.64 -10.41
C GLY A 94 1.64 2.11 -11.30
N ASN A 95 1.48 0.79 -11.42
CA ASN A 95 0.41 0.15 -12.21
C ASN A 95 -0.54 -0.67 -11.33
N TYR A 96 -0.26 -0.81 -10.04
CA TYR A 96 -0.96 -1.76 -9.17
C TYR A 96 -2.42 -1.36 -8.95
N GLU A 97 -2.68 -0.08 -8.72
CA GLU A 97 -4.01 0.47 -8.50
C GLU A 97 -4.91 0.30 -9.72
N GLU A 98 -4.43 0.71 -10.90
CA GLU A 98 -5.17 0.61 -12.14
C GLU A 98 -5.48 -0.85 -12.51
N LYS A 99 -4.50 -1.73 -12.32
CA LYS A 99 -4.67 -3.17 -12.56
C LYS A 99 -5.71 -3.76 -11.60
N SER A 100 -5.64 -3.42 -10.31
CA SER A 100 -6.58 -3.88 -9.30
C SER A 100 -8.00 -3.42 -9.64
N LEU A 101 -8.18 -2.12 -9.89
CA LEU A 101 -9.48 -1.56 -10.24
C LEU A 101 -10.08 -2.25 -11.49
N THR A 102 -9.28 -2.45 -12.53
CA THR A 102 -9.72 -3.10 -13.76
C THR A 102 -10.07 -4.56 -13.53
N GLY A 103 -9.20 -5.33 -12.86
CA GLY A 103 -9.39 -6.77 -12.63
C GLY A 103 -10.61 -7.07 -11.76
N PHE A 104 -10.76 -6.35 -10.64
CA PHE A 104 -11.91 -6.55 -9.76
C PHE A 104 -13.23 -6.08 -10.40
N SER A 105 -13.22 -4.96 -11.14
CA SER A 105 -14.43 -4.46 -11.84
C SER A 105 -14.90 -5.39 -12.95
N SER A 106 -13.97 -6.07 -13.65
CA SER A 106 -14.30 -7.03 -14.73
C SER A 106 -14.65 -8.43 -14.21
N GLY A 107 -14.36 -8.73 -12.94
CA GLY A 107 -14.45 -10.07 -12.38
C GLY A 107 -13.31 -11.00 -12.81
N GLU A 108 -12.25 -10.45 -13.41
CA GLU A 108 -11.02 -11.15 -13.85
C GLU A 108 -9.84 -10.92 -12.90
N GLY A 109 -10.11 -10.44 -11.69
CA GLY A 109 -9.11 -10.22 -10.64
C GLY A 109 -8.52 -11.53 -10.10
N PRO A 110 -7.54 -11.43 -9.18
CA PRO A 110 -6.90 -12.59 -8.54
C PRO A 110 -7.87 -13.32 -7.61
N ASP A 111 -7.55 -14.56 -7.21
CA ASP A 111 -8.24 -15.22 -6.09
C ASP A 111 -7.85 -14.58 -4.75
N VAL A 112 -6.56 -14.26 -4.60
CA VAL A 112 -5.98 -13.55 -3.46
C VAL A 112 -5.17 -12.38 -3.97
N GLY A 113 -5.34 -11.20 -3.35
CA GLY A 113 -4.61 -10.00 -3.70
C GLY A 113 -4.17 -9.21 -2.48
N TYR A 114 -3.21 -8.32 -2.68
CA TYR A 114 -2.84 -7.30 -1.72
C TYR A 114 -3.69 -6.05 -1.93
N MET A 115 -4.04 -5.39 -0.84
CA MET A 115 -4.61 -4.04 -0.87
C MET A 115 -4.08 -3.22 0.30
N TYR A 116 -3.89 -1.93 0.06
CA TYR A 116 -3.64 -0.97 1.12
C TYR A 116 -4.94 -0.29 1.55
N LEU A 117 -4.91 0.33 2.70
CA LEU A 117 -6.08 0.75 3.47
C LEU A 117 -7.05 1.63 2.68
N GLU A 118 -6.52 2.53 1.85
CA GLU A 118 -7.27 3.48 1.03
C GLU A 118 -8.18 2.81 0.00
N MET A 119 -7.86 1.57 -0.39
CA MET A 119 -8.65 0.81 -1.37
C MET A 119 -9.82 0.06 -0.73
N PHE A 120 -9.74 -0.32 0.55
CA PHE A 120 -10.66 -1.29 1.15
C PHE A 120 -12.13 -0.92 0.96
N ASN A 121 -12.49 0.31 1.30
CA ASN A 121 -13.90 0.68 1.31
C ASN A 121 -14.54 0.65 -0.08
N ASP A 122 -13.86 1.19 -1.09
CA ASP A 122 -14.38 1.26 -2.45
C ASP A 122 -14.56 -0.14 -3.04
N PHE A 123 -13.62 -1.06 -2.79
CA PHE A 123 -13.73 -2.44 -3.24
C PHE A 123 -14.78 -3.25 -2.46
N ILE A 124 -15.02 -2.92 -1.17
CA ILE A 124 -16.12 -3.49 -0.38
C ILE A 124 -17.48 -3.02 -0.94
N GLU A 125 -17.62 -1.71 -1.23
CA GLU A 125 -18.84 -1.15 -1.82
C GLU A 125 -19.15 -1.73 -3.22
N MET A 126 -18.12 -2.01 -4.00
CA MET A 126 -18.24 -2.71 -5.29
C MET A 126 -18.70 -4.17 -5.12
N GLY A 127 -18.70 -4.72 -3.89
CA GLY A 127 -18.94 -6.13 -3.64
C GLY A 127 -17.83 -7.06 -4.14
N ALA A 128 -16.63 -6.52 -4.35
CA ALA A 128 -15.50 -7.23 -4.92
C ALA A 128 -14.72 -8.07 -3.90
N LEU A 129 -14.87 -7.77 -2.61
CA LEU A 129 -14.18 -8.49 -1.54
C LEU A 129 -15.09 -9.52 -0.86
N GLU A 130 -14.57 -10.73 -0.66
CA GLU A 130 -15.22 -11.78 0.12
C GLU A 130 -14.96 -11.58 1.61
N PRO A 131 -16.00 -11.61 2.48
CA PRO A 131 -15.81 -11.63 3.92
C PRO A 131 -15.05 -12.89 4.39
N LEU A 132 -14.09 -12.70 5.27
CA LEU A 132 -13.24 -13.77 5.80
C LEU A 132 -13.74 -14.39 7.11
N ASP A 133 -14.89 -13.93 7.65
CA ASP A 133 -15.39 -14.37 8.97
C ASP A 133 -15.52 -15.90 9.10
N ALA A 134 -15.92 -16.58 8.02
CA ALA A 134 -16.06 -18.03 8.02
C ALA A 134 -14.73 -18.80 8.11
N TYR A 135 -13.63 -18.13 7.81
CA TYR A 135 -12.28 -18.70 7.71
C TYR A 135 -11.39 -18.35 8.90
N ILE A 136 -11.77 -17.35 9.71
CA ILE A 136 -10.99 -16.85 10.85
C ILE A 136 -11.51 -17.49 12.13
N THR A 137 -10.62 -18.17 12.86
CA THR A 137 -10.92 -18.81 14.14
C THR A 137 -10.70 -17.84 15.31
N ASP A 138 -11.16 -18.22 16.52
CA ASP A 138 -10.86 -17.46 17.73
C ASP A 138 -9.36 -17.42 18.02
N ALA A 139 -8.63 -18.50 17.73
CA ALA A 139 -7.17 -18.53 17.86
C ALA A 139 -6.47 -17.55 16.91
N ASP A 140 -6.98 -17.41 15.68
CA ASP A 140 -6.47 -16.39 14.74
C ASP A 140 -6.70 -14.99 15.32
N ARG A 141 -7.89 -14.71 15.87
CA ARG A 141 -8.23 -13.40 16.48
C ARG A 141 -7.35 -13.05 17.68
N GLU A 142 -6.92 -14.06 18.43
CA GLU A 142 -6.00 -13.87 19.55
C GLU A 142 -4.54 -13.66 19.10
N ASN A 143 -4.13 -14.30 17.99
CA ASN A 143 -2.74 -14.29 17.53
C ASN A 143 -2.41 -13.11 16.61
N TYR A 144 -3.29 -12.77 15.66
CA TYR A 144 -3.01 -11.67 14.73
C TYR A 144 -3.07 -10.31 15.42
N LEU A 145 -2.02 -9.53 15.21
CA LEU A 145 -1.97 -8.09 15.49
C LEU A 145 -2.71 -7.34 14.36
N TYR A 146 -3.37 -6.24 14.68
CA TYR A 146 -4.03 -5.36 13.68
C TYR A 146 -5.17 -6.00 12.87
N LEU A 147 -5.66 -7.17 13.26
CA LEU A 147 -6.78 -7.83 12.58
C LEU A 147 -8.06 -6.96 12.60
N ASP A 148 -8.23 -6.17 13.65
CA ASP A 148 -9.33 -5.21 13.82
C ASP A 148 -9.39 -4.16 12.70
N LYS A 149 -8.25 -3.80 12.10
CA LYS A 149 -8.20 -2.85 10.98
C LYS A 149 -8.94 -3.34 9.73
N GLY A 150 -9.07 -4.65 9.57
CA GLY A 150 -9.84 -5.28 8.50
C GLY A 150 -11.31 -5.56 8.84
N PHE A 151 -11.79 -5.20 10.06
CA PHE A 151 -13.19 -5.36 10.46
C PHE A 151 -13.99 -4.11 10.08
N ILE A 152 -14.62 -4.16 8.91
CA ILE A 152 -15.27 -3.03 8.24
C ILE A 152 -16.75 -3.34 8.06
N LYS A 153 -17.65 -2.41 8.41
CA LYS A 153 -19.11 -2.58 8.26
C LYS A 153 -19.65 -3.88 8.87
N GLY A 154 -19.06 -4.30 10.00
CA GLY A 154 -19.50 -5.47 10.75
C GLY A 154 -19.04 -6.82 10.22
N LYS A 155 -18.06 -6.84 9.30
CA LYS A 155 -17.45 -8.06 8.74
C LYS A 155 -15.94 -7.92 8.65
N GLN A 156 -15.24 -9.05 8.73
CA GLN A 156 -13.80 -9.11 8.48
C GLN A 156 -13.55 -9.31 6.98
N TYR A 157 -12.94 -8.33 6.31
CA TYR A 157 -12.66 -8.42 4.87
C TYR A 157 -11.19 -8.65 4.56
N THR A 158 -10.28 -8.33 5.48
CA THR A 158 -8.86 -8.36 5.20
C THR A 158 -8.08 -9.12 6.27
N MET A 159 -6.92 -9.64 5.89
CA MET A 159 -5.95 -10.26 6.79
C MET A 159 -4.69 -9.41 6.82
N PRO A 160 -4.18 -8.98 7.98
CA PRO A 160 -2.99 -8.12 8.04
C PRO A 160 -1.81 -8.77 7.31
N PHE A 161 -1.05 -7.96 6.58
CA PHE A 161 0.09 -8.45 5.81
C PHE A 161 1.30 -7.52 5.95
N ILE A 162 1.20 -6.25 5.56
CA ILE A 162 2.23 -5.25 5.78
C ILE A 162 1.74 -4.24 6.80
N VAL A 163 2.40 -4.20 7.94
CA VAL A 163 2.09 -3.25 9.00
C VAL A 163 3.36 -2.47 9.35
N GLY A 164 3.21 -1.25 9.81
CA GLY A 164 4.34 -0.39 10.11
C GLY A 164 4.88 0.29 8.86
N ASN A 165 6.09 -0.01 8.43
CA ASN A 165 6.74 0.67 7.29
C ASN A 165 6.55 2.19 7.33
N ALA A 166 6.82 2.77 8.50
CA ALA A 166 6.59 4.19 8.77
C ALA A 166 7.23 5.10 7.71
N ARG A 167 6.65 6.27 7.50
CA ARG A 167 7.23 7.32 6.67
C ARG A 167 7.99 8.28 7.55
N ILE A 168 9.32 8.29 7.38
CA ILE A 168 10.25 8.98 8.25
C ILE A 168 11.19 9.86 7.45
N LEU A 169 11.78 10.85 8.10
CA LEU A 169 12.75 11.74 7.48
C LEU A 169 14.16 11.19 7.66
N TYR A 170 14.82 10.90 6.56
CA TYR A 170 16.23 10.49 6.51
C TYR A 170 17.13 11.68 6.26
N PHE A 171 18.31 11.64 6.86
CA PHE A 171 19.37 12.64 6.76
C PHE A 171 20.67 11.99 6.32
N ASN A 172 21.28 12.51 5.25
CA ASN A 172 22.62 12.14 4.86
C ASN A 172 23.63 12.89 5.75
N MET A 173 24.20 12.17 6.71
CA MET A 173 25.03 12.78 7.77
C MET A 173 26.33 13.37 7.24
N ASP A 174 26.87 12.83 6.15
CA ASP A 174 28.08 13.38 5.52
C ASP A 174 27.81 14.74 4.87
N ILE A 175 26.63 14.92 4.26
CA ILE A 175 26.19 16.20 3.71
C ILE A 175 25.93 17.21 4.84
N LEU A 176 25.26 16.76 5.91
CA LEU A 176 24.96 17.61 7.07
C LEU A 176 26.26 18.12 7.72
N GLU A 177 27.27 17.24 7.89
CA GLU A 177 28.58 17.61 8.42
C GLU A 177 29.26 18.65 7.52
N GLN A 178 29.27 18.44 6.20
CA GLN A 178 29.83 19.40 5.24
C GLN A 178 29.15 20.76 5.28
N ALA A 179 27.82 20.78 5.52
CA ALA A 179 27.05 22.01 5.70
C ALA A 179 27.18 22.61 7.11
N GLY A 180 27.88 21.94 8.03
CA GLY A 180 28.06 22.37 9.41
C GLY A 180 26.77 22.24 10.26
N VAL A 181 25.85 21.35 9.89
CA VAL A 181 24.68 20.99 10.68
C VAL A 181 25.11 19.98 11.76
N THR A 182 24.77 20.25 13.01
CA THR A 182 25.21 19.44 14.15
C THR A 182 24.07 18.76 14.91
N GLU A 183 22.86 19.16 14.66
CA GLU A 183 21.65 18.63 15.30
C GLU A 183 20.58 18.38 14.25
N LEU A 184 19.84 17.29 14.40
CA LEU A 184 18.69 17.01 13.54
C LEU A 184 17.50 17.89 13.93
N PRO A 185 16.62 18.27 12.99
CA PRO A 185 15.47 19.10 13.27
C PRO A 185 14.44 18.37 14.13
N ALA A 186 13.79 19.09 15.03
CA ALA A 186 12.68 18.60 15.84
C ALA A 186 11.32 19.16 15.34
N THR A 187 11.32 20.38 14.81
CA THR A 187 10.10 21.10 14.37
C THR A 187 10.16 21.41 12.87
N TRP A 188 9.02 21.85 12.32
CA TRP A 188 8.97 22.34 10.94
C TRP A 188 9.93 23.50 10.70
N GLN A 189 10.06 24.43 11.66
CA GLN A 189 10.98 25.56 11.52
C GLN A 189 12.45 25.09 11.53
N ASP A 190 12.79 24.15 12.39
CA ASP A 190 14.15 23.60 12.44
C ASP A 190 14.51 22.89 11.11
N LEU A 191 13.54 22.17 10.50
CA LEU A 191 13.75 21.57 9.17
C LEU A 191 14.07 22.65 8.11
N VAL A 192 13.32 23.74 8.12
CA VAL A 192 13.59 24.88 7.21
C VAL A 192 14.99 25.42 7.46
N ASP A 193 15.38 25.66 8.70
CA ASP A 193 16.68 26.24 9.05
C ASP A 193 17.84 25.31 8.66
N VAL A 194 17.70 24.00 8.87
CA VAL A 194 18.65 22.97 8.44
C VAL A 194 18.76 22.94 6.90
N ALA A 195 17.64 22.87 6.20
CA ALA A 195 17.63 22.80 4.74
C ALA A 195 18.18 24.08 4.09
N VAL A 196 17.89 25.28 4.65
CA VAL A 196 18.47 26.55 4.21
C VAL A 196 19.98 26.55 4.41
N LYS A 197 20.46 26.07 5.58
CA LYS A 197 21.90 25.98 5.85
C LYS A 197 22.63 25.07 4.88
N ILE A 198 22.02 23.93 4.51
CA ILE A 198 22.56 23.03 3.47
C ILE A 198 22.61 23.73 2.12
N LYS A 199 21.52 24.44 1.74
CA LYS A 199 21.49 25.24 0.51
C LYS A 199 22.60 26.31 0.46
N GLU A 200 22.79 27.04 1.57
CA GLU A 200 23.80 28.10 1.69
C GLU A 200 25.24 27.56 1.67
N ALA A 201 25.45 26.33 2.08
CA ALA A 201 26.75 25.66 1.94
C ALA A 201 27.16 25.45 0.48
N GLY A 202 26.21 25.50 -0.47
CA GLY A 202 26.47 25.52 -1.89
C GLY A 202 27.16 24.25 -2.40
N LEU A 203 26.84 23.09 -1.83
CA LEU A 203 27.43 21.81 -2.22
C LEU A 203 27.00 21.44 -3.63
N PRO A 204 27.95 21.19 -4.55
CA PRO A 204 27.61 20.95 -5.96
C PRO A 204 26.73 19.69 -6.15
N GLY A 205 25.60 19.84 -6.85
CA GLY A 205 24.71 18.72 -7.18
C GLY A 205 23.84 18.22 -6.03
N VAL A 206 23.91 18.85 -4.85
CA VAL A 206 23.13 18.44 -3.68
C VAL A 206 21.80 19.18 -3.62
N MET A 207 20.71 18.42 -3.56
CA MET A 207 19.36 18.91 -3.23
C MET A 207 19.22 18.94 -1.69
N PRO A 208 18.92 20.10 -1.06
CA PRO A 208 18.76 20.16 0.40
C PRO A 208 17.62 19.31 0.92
N PHE A 209 16.49 19.30 0.20
CA PHE A 209 15.30 18.48 0.47
C PHE A 209 14.72 17.95 -0.84
N ALA A 210 14.28 16.71 -0.86
CA ALA A 210 13.62 16.12 -2.02
C ALA A 210 12.44 15.22 -1.62
N GLY A 211 11.53 15.00 -2.56
CA GLY A 211 10.37 14.12 -2.44
C GLY A 211 9.96 13.51 -3.78
N GLU A 212 9.12 12.53 -3.75
CA GLU A 212 8.67 11.70 -4.88
C GLU A 212 7.48 12.31 -5.65
N TRP A 213 7.59 13.58 -6.05
CA TRP A 213 6.48 14.34 -6.64
C TRP A 213 6.00 13.84 -8.01
N ALA A 214 6.79 13.04 -8.73
CA ALA A 214 6.42 12.44 -10.00
C ALA A 214 5.90 11.01 -9.87
N ASP A 215 5.80 10.46 -8.66
CA ASP A 215 5.28 9.11 -8.49
C ASP A 215 3.83 9.03 -8.97
N PRO A 216 3.45 8.05 -9.80
CA PRO A 216 2.08 7.95 -10.30
C PRO A 216 1.08 7.43 -9.26
N ALA A 217 1.55 6.79 -8.19
CA ALA A 217 0.70 6.21 -7.17
C ALA A 217 0.30 7.23 -6.08
N ILE A 218 -0.94 7.18 -5.61
CA ILE A 218 -1.41 8.04 -4.50
C ILE A 218 -0.67 7.78 -3.19
N GLY A 219 -0.04 6.61 -3.06
CA GLY A 219 0.83 6.27 -1.93
C GLY A 219 1.99 7.25 -1.70
N ALA A 220 2.34 8.08 -2.69
CA ALA A 220 3.28 9.19 -2.50
C ALA A 220 2.82 10.19 -1.42
N LEU A 221 1.50 10.35 -1.22
CA LEU A 221 0.96 11.19 -0.15
C LEU A 221 1.42 10.77 1.25
N ASN A 222 1.72 9.49 1.45
CA ASN A 222 2.22 8.96 2.71
C ASN A 222 3.55 9.62 3.14
N ASN A 223 4.41 9.94 2.17
CA ASN A 223 5.66 10.65 2.38
C ASN A 223 5.51 12.18 2.27
N LEU A 224 4.65 12.62 1.34
CA LEU A 224 4.64 14.02 0.91
C LEU A 224 3.69 14.90 1.73
N TYR A 225 2.57 14.36 2.25
CA TYR A 225 1.52 15.23 2.77
C TYR A 225 0.91 14.77 4.10
N TYR A 226 0.55 13.50 4.26
CA TYR A 226 -0.18 13.04 5.44
C TYR A 226 0.53 13.31 6.77
N PRO A 227 1.84 13.08 6.91
CA PRO A 227 2.53 13.40 8.16
C PRO A 227 2.37 14.87 8.52
N TYR A 228 2.54 15.79 7.57
CA TYR A 228 2.40 17.22 7.81
C TYR A 228 0.98 17.64 8.13
N LEU A 229 -0.03 17.03 7.50
CA LEU A 229 -1.44 17.27 7.81
C LEU A 229 -1.75 16.96 9.28
N TRP A 230 -1.36 15.76 9.73
CA TRP A 230 -1.57 15.32 11.11
C TRP A 230 -0.73 16.12 12.11
N GLN A 231 0.52 16.44 11.79
CA GLN A 231 1.36 17.29 12.62
C GLN A 231 0.75 18.67 12.83
N ALA A 232 0.01 19.18 11.84
CA ALA A 232 -0.73 20.45 11.95
C ALA A 232 -2.08 20.30 12.68
N GLY A 233 -2.44 19.13 13.19
CA GLY A 233 -3.69 18.87 13.93
C GLY A 233 -4.92 18.70 13.04
N GLY A 234 -4.74 18.33 11.77
CA GLY A 234 -5.83 18.02 10.82
C GLY A 234 -5.96 16.56 10.49
N ASP A 235 -6.99 16.21 9.72
CA ASP A 235 -7.17 14.91 9.09
C ASP A 235 -7.89 15.06 7.74
N ILE A 236 -7.86 14.01 6.92
CA ILE A 236 -8.55 14.00 5.61
C ILE A 236 -10.05 13.79 5.81
N TYR A 237 -10.41 12.91 6.72
CA TYR A 237 -11.78 12.55 7.06
C TYR A 237 -12.05 12.80 8.55
N ASN A 238 -13.31 12.96 8.89
CA ASN A 238 -13.77 12.90 10.26
C ASN A 238 -13.57 11.47 10.84
N GLU A 239 -13.64 11.34 12.16
CA GLU A 239 -13.34 10.11 12.90
C GLU A 239 -14.11 8.86 12.39
N ASP A 240 -15.35 9.04 11.91
CA ASP A 240 -16.17 7.93 11.40
C ASP A 240 -16.02 7.69 9.88
N GLY A 241 -15.14 8.42 9.20
CA GLY A 241 -14.86 8.27 7.76
C GLY A 241 -16.01 8.66 6.82
N THR A 242 -17.03 9.37 7.34
CA THR A 242 -18.24 9.69 6.57
C THR A 242 -18.17 11.01 5.82
N LYS A 243 -17.25 11.91 6.22
CA LYS A 243 -17.13 13.26 5.65
C LYS A 243 -15.66 13.66 5.53
N VAL A 244 -15.31 14.32 4.44
CA VAL A 244 -14.00 14.97 4.27
C VAL A 244 -13.87 16.13 5.27
N ALA A 245 -12.76 16.15 6.01
CA ALA A 245 -12.48 17.11 7.11
C ALA A 245 -11.40 18.14 6.76
N LEU A 246 -10.86 18.14 5.53
CA LEU A 246 -9.74 18.99 5.10
C LEU A 246 -9.96 20.52 5.34
N MET A 247 -11.20 20.96 5.46
CA MET A 247 -11.55 22.35 5.72
C MET A 247 -12.26 22.57 7.06
N ASP A 248 -12.27 21.55 7.94
CA ASP A 248 -12.85 21.68 9.29
C ASP A 248 -11.98 22.57 10.21
N ASN A 249 -10.68 22.70 9.88
CA ASN A 249 -9.73 23.65 10.46
C ASN A 249 -8.72 24.11 9.39
N ASP A 250 -7.70 24.87 9.77
CA ASP A 250 -6.68 25.41 8.87
C ASP A 250 -5.49 24.46 8.61
N ALA A 251 -5.47 23.29 9.24
CA ALA A 251 -4.34 22.36 9.22
C ALA A 251 -3.97 21.88 7.81
N ALA A 252 -4.95 21.52 6.99
CA ALA A 252 -4.68 21.03 5.62
C ALA A 252 -4.04 22.12 4.75
N VAL A 253 -4.54 23.37 4.85
CA VAL A 253 -3.96 24.51 4.13
C VAL A 253 -2.58 24.85 4.70
N LYS A 254 -2.39 24.79 6.04
CA LYS A 254 -1.12 25.01 6.71
C LYS A 254 -0.05 24.00 6.24
N ALA A 255 -0.39 22.71 6.18
CA ALA A 255 0.49 21.67 5.67
C ALA A 255 0.86 21.87 4.18
N ALA A 256 -0.13 22.16 3.33
CA ALA A 256 0.10 22.48 1.93
C ALA A 256 0.97 23.72 1.75
N ARG A 257 0.75 24.77 2.56
CA ARG A 257 1.55 25.99 2.59
C ARG A 257 2.99 25.74 2.99
N PHE A 258 3.21 24.89 3.99
CA PHE A 258 4.56 24.52 4.42
C PHE A 258 5.35 23.91 3.26
N LEU A 259 4.79 22.93 2.56
CA LEU A 259 5.43 22.29 1.40
C LEU A 259 5.66 23.29 0.24
N TYR A 260 4.67 24.11 -0.04
CA TYR A 260 4.79 25.19 -1.03
C TYR A 260 5.94 26.15 -0.69
N ASP A 261 6.06 26.56 0.57
CA ASP A 261 7.10 27.47 1.04
C ASP A 261 8.50 26.84 0.96
N LEU A 262 8.67 25.53 1.16
CA LEU A 262 9.95 24.84 0.98
C LEU A 262 10.48 25.05 -0.45
N LYS A 263 9.61 25.05 -1.45
CA LYS A 263 9.98 25.29 -2.86
C LYS A 263 10.07 26.77 -3.17
N PHE A 264 9.00 27.53 -3.03
CA PHE A 264 8.86 28.87 -3.62
C PHE A 264 9.40 29.99 -2.73
N LYS A 265 9.39 29.85 -1.43
CA LYS A 265 9.87 30.85 -0.48
C LYS A 265 11.33 30.60 -0.07
N TYR A 266 11.63 29.38 0.35
CA TYR A 266 12.97 29.03 0.85
C TYR A 266 13.85 28.49 -0.26
N GLY A 267 13.28 27.88 -1.31
CA GLY A 267 13.99 27.30 -2.44
C GLY A 267 14.92 26.17 -2.01
N VAL A 268 14.51 25.38 -1.02
CA VAL A 268 15.24 24.23 -0.51
C VAL A 268 14.74 22.90 -1.12
N LEU A 269 13.55 22.93 -1.74
CA LEU A 269 12.99 21.86 -2.56
C LEU A 269 13.10 22.28 -4.03
N PRO A 270 14.15 21.87 -4.76
CA PRO A 270 14.43 22.38 -6.11
C PRO A 270 13.52 21.76 -7.18
N GLU A 271 13.52 22.35 -8.37
CA GLU A 271 12.69 21.91 -9.50
C GLU A 271 12.97 20.46 -9.91
N GLU A 272 14.20 20.03 -9.81
CA GLU A 272 14.64 18.66 -10.14
C GLU A 272 13.90 17.61 -9.29
N SER A 273 13.52 17.94 -8.06
CA SER A 273 12.74 17.05 -7.20
C SER A 273 11.33 16.77 -7.75
N MET A 274 10.77 17.67 -8.56
CA MET A 274 9.44 17.50 -9.16
C MET A 274 9.37 16.37 -10.20
N ALA A 275 10.52 15.88 -10.65
CA ALA A 275 10.61 14.81 -11.65
C ALA A 275 10.95 13.45 -11.03
N LEU A 276 11.16 13.37 -9.71
CA LEU A 276 11.60 12.14 -9.05
C LEU A 276 10.41 11.27 -8.63
N VAL A 277 10.55 9.96 -8.83
CA VAL A 277 9.71 8.92 -8.21
C VAL A 277 10.45 8.34 -6.99
N GLY A 278 9.75 7.57 -6.14
CA GLY A 278 10.30 7.10 -4.86
C GLY A 278 11.63 6.35 -4.95
N THR A 279 11.79 5.50 -5.97
CA THR A 279 13.06 4.78 -6.22
C THR A 279 14.21 5.71 -6.61
N GLU A 280 13.91 6.75 -7.38
CA GLU A 280 14.91 7.74 -7.78
C GLU A 280 15.33 8.60 -6.59
N VAL A 281 14.39 8.99 -5.71
CA VAL A 281 14.71 9.69 -4.45
C VAL A 281 15.71 8.87 -3.63
N ARG A 282 15.44 7.57 -3.43
CA ARG A 282 16.33 6.68 -2.68
C ARG A 282 17.70 6.54 -3.36
N ASN A 283 17.74 6.32 -4.69
CA ASN A 283 18.99 6.18 -5.42
C ASN A 283 19.83 7.46 -5.38
N GLN A 284 19.22 8.62 -5.56
CA GLN A 284 19.90 9.92 -5.46
C GLN A 284 20.39 10.21 -4.03
N PHE A 285 19.66 9.74 -3.01
CA PHE A 285 20.12 9.81 -1.62
C PHE A 285 21.37 8.93 -1.38
N ILE A 286 21.38 7.70 -1.91
CA ILE A 286 22.53 6.79 -1.88
C ILE A 286 23.75 7.40 -2.57
N GLU A 287 23.55 8.06 -3.71
CA GLU A 287 24.61 8.73 -4.47
C GLU A 287 25.12 10.01 -3.81
N GLY A 288 24.51 10.47 -2.71
CA GLY A 288 24.90 11.70 -2.02
C GLY A 288 24.43 12.97 -2.70
N ASN A 289 23.39 12.90 -3.53
CA ASN A 289 22.79 14.03 -4.23
C ASN A 289 21.58 14.62 -3.51
N ILE A 290 21.09 13.97 -2.45
CA ILE A 290 19.98 14.44 -1.58
C ILE A 290 20.44 14.45 -0.14
N ALA A 291 20.22 15.56 0.56
CA ALA A 291 20.57 15.70 1.96
C ALA A 291 19.46 15.21 2.90
N ILE A 292 18.22 15.52 2.60
CA ILE A 292 17.04 15.21 3.41
C ILE A 292 15.94 14.68 2.49
N ALA A 293 15.36 13.53 2.85
CA ALA A 293 14.19 12.98 2.14
C ALA A 293 13.27 12.23 3.10
N SER A 294 11.95 12.30 2.85
CA SER A 294 11.01 11.37 3.45
C SER A 294 11.01 10.08 2.64
N MET A 295 11.21 8.96 3.32
CA MET A 295 11.19 7.62 2.72
C MET A 295 10.57 6.62 3.69
N ASP A 296 10.27 5.43 3.21
CA ASP A 296 9.78 4.33 4.04
C ASP A 296 10.89 3.78 4.98
N ALA A 297 10.48 3.25 6.14
CA ALA A 297 11.41 2.73 7.15
C ALA A 297 12.31 1.62 6.60
N LYS A 298 11.81 0.77 5.68
CA LYS A 298 12.62 -0.30 5.05
C LYS A 298 13.81 0.24 4.26
N SER A 299 13.79 1.50 3.83
CA SER A 299 14.92 2.12 3.13
C SER A 299 16.18 2.16 4.00
N GLY A 300 16.06 2.17 5.34
CA GLY A 300 17.21 2.16 6.24
C GLY A 300 18.15 0.97 6.04
N ALA A 301 17.62 -0.22 5.81
CA ALA A 301 18.41 -1.41 5.49
C ALA A 301 19.18 -1.22 4.17
N VAL A 302 18.51 -0.70 3.14
CA VAL A 302 19.12 -0.45 1.82
C VAL A 302 20.23 0.59 1.91
N LEU A 303 20.03 1.67 2.67
CA LEU A 303 21.03 2.71 2.89
C LEU A 303 22.26 2.15 3.65
N THR A 304 22.01 1.28 4.63
CA THR A 304 23.08 0.59 5.38
C THR A 304 23.92 -0.32 4.48
N ASP A 305 23.26 -1.12 3.66
CA ASP A 305 23.92 -2.03 2.72
C ASP A 305 24.72 -1.26 1.65
N ALA A 306 24.24 -0.09 1.25
CA ALA A 306 24.94 0.82 0.35
C ALA A 306 26.11 1.58 1.02
N GLY A 307 26.27 1.46 2.35
CA GLY A 307 27.34 2.14 3.10
C GLY A 307 27.13 3.63 3.30
N VAL A 308 25.90 4.12 3.21
CA VAL A 308 25.55 5.52 3.45
C VAL A 308 25.63 5.80 4.95
N ASN A 309 26.22 6.94 5.31
CA ASN A 309 26.18 7.46 6.68
C ASN A 309 24.87 8.25 6.87
N TRP A 310 23.88 7.61 7.47
CA TRP A 310 22.54 8.16 7.62
C TRP A 310 22.04 8.11 9.06
N ASP A 311 21.11 9.00 9.34
CA ASP A 311 20.28 8.97 10.54
C ASP A 311 18.86 9.40 10.17
N PHE A 312 17.92 9.29 11.12
CA PHE A 312 16.52 9.63 10.86
C PHE A 312 15.84 10.25 12.08
N ILE A 313 14.72 10.90 11.82
CA ILE A 313 13.72 11.24 12.83
C ILE A 313 12.38 10.62 12.46
N PRO A 314 11.63 10.07 13.42
CA PRO A 314 10.32 9.48 13.15
C PRO A 314 9.30 10.51 12.68
N SER A 315 9.35 11.72 13.24
CA SER A 315 8.38 12.77 12.99
C SER A 315 8.95 14.14 13.37
N LEU A 316 8.54 15.16 12.66
CA LEU A 316 8.63 16.55 13.11
C LEU A 316 7.45 16.88 14.03
N GLU A 317 7.57 17.97 14.78
CA GLU A 317 6.52 18.54 15.62
C GLU A 317 6.05 19.90 15.05
N ASP A 318 4.73 20.11 15.05
CA ASP A 318 4.08 21.40 14.87
C ASP A 318 3.06 21.58 16.01
N GLU A 319 1.78 21.27 15.83
CA GLU A 319 0.80 21.14 16.92
C GLU A 319 0.97 19.81 17.68
N THR A 320 1.38 18.77 16.98
CA THR A 320 1.69 17.45 17.51
C THR A 320 2.77 16.77 16.67
N ARG A 321 3.20 15.59 17.13
CA ARG A 321 4.04 14.68 16.35
C ARG A 321 3.16 13.64 15.67
N ALA A 322 3.42 13.35 14.40
CA ALA A 322 2.71 12.29 13.68
C ALA A 322 3.51 11.79 12.49
N THR A 323 3.40 10.50 12.23
CA THR A 323 3.84 9.90 10.96
C THR A 323 2.87 8.84 10.49
N TRP A 324 2.91 8.55 9.19
CA TRP A 324 2.10 7.52 8.57
C TRP A 324 2.72 6.15 8.77
N ILE A 325 1.88 5.15 9.04
CA ILE A 325 2.24 3.74 9.00
C ILE A 325 1.29 2.96 8.08
N ALA A 326 1.84 1.92 7.44
CA ALA A 326 1.04 0.97 6.67
C ALA A 326 0.17 0.11 7.60
N SER A 327 -1.03 -0.19 7.13
CA SER A 327 -1.92 -1.22 7.67
C SER A 327 -2.54 -1.99 6.50
N ASP A 328 -1.68 -2.53 5.66
CA ASP A 328 -2.05 -3.16 4.40
C ASP A 328 -2.29 -4.65 4.59
N ALA A 329 -3.06 -5.24 3.70
CA ALA A 329 -3.60 -6.55 3.96
C ALA A 329 -3.73 -7.42 2.70
N LEU A 330 -3.88 -8.71 2.92
CA LEU A 330 -4.38 -9.64 1.92
C LEU A 330 -5.90 -9.69 1.96
N ILE A 331 -6.48 -9.76 0.76
CA ILE A 331 -7.92 -9.86 0.51
C ILE A 331 -8.24 -11.09 -0.34
N MET A 332 -9.48 -11.54 -0.23
CA MET A 332 -10.05 -12.56 -1.12
C MET A 332 -11.05 -11.92 -2.07
N ASN A 333 -10.94 -12.26 -3.35
CA ASN A 333 -11.90 -11.84 -4.36
C ASN A 333 -13.24 -12.57 -4.17
N SER A 334 -14.34 -11.83 -4.12
CA SER A 334 -15.69 -12.41 -4.02
C SER A 334 -16.04 -13.30 -5.22
N ALA A 335 -15.45 -13.05 -6.39
CA ALA A 335 -15.63 -13.83 -7.61
C ALA A 335 -14.82 -15.13 -7.64
N SER A 336 -13.87 -15.35 -6.70
CA SER A 336 -13.11 -16.59 -6.62
C SER A 336 -14.01 -17.81 -6.51
N GLN A 337 -13.74 -18.83 -7.32
CA GLN A 337 -14.44 -20.10 -7.30
C GLN A 337 -13.83 -21.10 -6.29
N ASN A 338 -12.67 -20.75 -5.72
CA ASN A 338 -11.86 -21.61 -4.86
C ASN A 338 -11.63 -20.99 -3.48
N LYS A 339 -12.67 -20.45 -2.85
CA LYS A 339 -12.60 -19.62 -1.64
C LYS A 339 -11.92 -20.31 -0.46
N GLU A 340 -12.15 -21.61 -0.25
CA GLU A 340 -11.48 -22.40 0.80
C GLU A 340 -9.96 -22.45 0.59
N LEU A 341 -9.53 -22.66 -0.66
CA LEU A 341 -8.11 -22.69 -1.00
C LEU A 341 -7.50 -21.27 -0.91
N ALA A 342 -8.24 -20.25 -1.34
CA ALA A 342 -7.81 -18.85 -1.22
C ALA A 342 -7.63 -18.45 0.25
N ALA A 343 -8.57 -18.81 1.13
CA ALA A 343 -8.46 -18.57 2.57
C ALA A 343 -7.27 -19.34 3.20
N SER A 344 -7.05 -20.59 2.77
CA SER A 344 -5.89 -21.38 3.20
C SER A 344 -4.58 -20.74 2.74
N LEU A 345 -4.53 -20.22 1.51
CA LEU A 345 -3.35 -19.51 0.98
C LEU A 345 -3.06 -18.24 1.79
N ILE A 346 -4.08 -17.43 2.07
CA ILE A 346 -3.95 -16.22 2.89
C ILE A 346 -3.33 -16.58 4.25
N LYS A 347 -3.88 -17.59 4.94
CA LYS A 347 -3.36 -18.02 6.25
C LYS A 347 -1.94 -18.59 6.18
N TYR A 348 -1.60 -19.27 5.10
CA TYR A 348 -0.24 -19.77 4.93
C TYR A 348 0.75 -18.62 4.72
N ILE A 349 0.43 -17.67 3.84
CA ILE A 349 1.25 -16.48 3.60
C ILE A 349 1.45 -15.69 4.91
N THR A 350 0.39 -15.47 5.67
CA THR A 350 0.41 -14.64 6.89
C THR A 350 0.77 -15.42 8.16
N SER A 351 1.26 -16.66 8.04
CA SER A 351 1.76 -17.43 9.19
C SER A 351 3.08 -16.86 9.72
N ALA A 352 3.31 -17.00 11.02
CA ALA A 352 4.53 -16.52 11.69
C ALA A 352 5.83 -16.98 10.99
N GLU A 353 5.88 -18.23 10.53
CA GLU A 353 7.04 -18.80 9.83
C GLU A 353 7.31 -18.10 8.50
N VAL A 354 6.27 -17.94 7.67
CA VAL A 354 6.39 -17.31 6.35
C VAL A 354 6.68 -15.82 6.48
N MET A 355 6.01 -15.13 7.40
CA MET A 355 6.23 -13.70 7.61
C MET A 355 7.62 -13.41 8.20
N ALA A 356 8.10 -14.18 9.16
CA ALA A 356 9.46 -14.03 9.69
C ALA A 356 10.53 -14.22 8.58
N LYS A 357 10.31 -15.17 7.65
CA LYS A 357 11.17 -15.36 6.48
C LYS A 357 11.09 -14.14 5.55
N PHE A 358 9.89 -13.68 5.24
CA PHE A 358 9.65 -12.51 4.38
C PHE A 358 10.30 -11.24 4.95
N HIS A 359 10.11 -10.98 6.26
CA HIS A 359 10.71 -9.83 6.93
C HIS A 359 12.25 -9.89 7.03
N THR A 360 12.80 -11.10 7.00
CA THR A 360 14.26 -11.28 7.03
C THR A 360 14.90 -11.18 5.64
N GLU A 361 14.26 -11.75 4.62
CA GLU A 361 14.87 -11.91 3.29
C GLU A 361 14.46 -10.82 2.29
N ILE A 362 13.27 -10.21 2.45
CA ILE A 362 12.70 -9.27 1.49
C ILE A 362 12.64 -7.85 2.03
N ALA A 363 11.98 -7.64 3.17
CA ALA A 363 11.85 -6.31 3.74
C ALA A 363 11.57 -6.38 5.25
N PRO A 364 12.34 -5.66 6.09
CA PRO A 364 12.14 -5.64 7.53
C PRO A 364 10.87 -4.83 7.86
N PHE A 365 9.85 -5.52 8.35
CA PHE A 365 8.63 -4.93 8.87
C PHE A 365 8.34 -5.45 10.28
N PRO A 366 7.54 -4.73 11.08
CA PRO A 366 7.04 -5.23 12.35
C PRO A 366 6.19 -6.51 12.15
N PRO A 367 6.17 -7.41 13.16
CA PRO A 367 5.40 -8.64 13.09
C PRO A 367 3.89 -8.38 12.99
N ILE A 368 3.21 -9.25 12.25
CA ILE A 368 1.75 -9.25 12.15
C ILE A 368 1.09 -10.27 13.06
N THR A 369 1.85 -11.17 13.68
CA THR A 369 1.37 -12.14 14.67
C THR A 369 2.24 -12.11 15.93
N ARG A 370 1.65 -12.52 17.07
CA ARG A 370 2.33 -12.49 18.38
C ARG A 370 3.44 -13.52 18.51
N ASP A 371 3.39 -14.58 17.72
CA ASP A 371 4.38 -15.67 17.69
C ASP A 371 5.44 -15.52 16.61
N GLU A 372 5.40 -14.44 15.85
CA GLU A 372 6.41 -14.12 14.85
C GLU A 372 7.68 -13.56 15.51
N ALA A 373 8.84 -14.00 15.02
CA ALA A 373 10.12 -13.44 15.42
C ALA A 373 10.36 -12.07 14.78
N TYR A 374 10.64 -11.05 15.61
CA TYR A 374 10.92 -9.70 15.14
C TYR A 374 12.42 -9.39 15.15
N ASN A 375 12.99 -9.23 13.96
CA ASN A 375 14.38 -8.86 13.75
C ASN A 375 14.44 -7.54 12.97
N ASP A 376 14.80 -6.45 13.66
CA ASP A 376 14.97 -5.13 13.06
C ASP A 376 16.01 -4.33 13.86
N ASP A 377 16.42 -3.16 13.36
CA ASP A 377 17.22 -2.18 14.10
C ASP A 377 16.45 -1.70 15.34
N GLU A 378 17.12 -1.65 16.49
CA GLU A 378 16.50 -1.24 17.76
C GLU A 378 15.85 0.15 17.67
N ARG A 379 16.38 1.07 16.85
CA ARG A 379 15.81 2.41 16.63
C ARG A 379 14.42 2.33 15.99
N PHE A 380 14.19 1.39 15.06
CA PHE A 380 12.88 1.16 14.46
C PHE A 380 11.93 0.48 15.44
N LYS A 381 12.42 -0.47 16.24
CA LYS A 381 11.61 -1.10 17.30
C LYS A 381 11.10 -0.06 18.30
N GLU A 382 11.99 0.80 18.79
CA GLU A 382 11.63 1.90 19.70
C GLU A 382 10.60 2.86 19.07
N MET A 383 10.75 3.18 17.77
CA MET A 383 9.79 4.00 17.03
C MET A 383 8.40 3.35 16.98
N TYR A 384 8.31 2.03 16.71
CA TYR A 384 7.04 1.33 16.64
C TYR A 384 6.39 1.09 18.01
N GLU A 385 7.16 1.16 19.10
CA GLU A 385 6.62 1.14 20.47
C GLU A 385 5.95 2.48 20.84
N ASP A 386 6.33 3.59 20.20
CA ASP A 386 5.72 4.92 20.38
C ASP A 386 4.45 5.09 19.53
N ALA A 387 3.46 4.21 19.76
CA ALA A 387 2.26 4.09 18.95
C ALA A 387 1.38 5.35 18.92
N GLU A 388 1.54 6.28 19.87
CA GLU A 388 0.74 7.52 19.96
C GLU A 388 0.95 8.43 18.74
N HIS A 389 2.13 8.37 18.12
CA HIS A 389 2.50 9.18 16.95
C HIS A 389 2.39 8.45 15.62
N LEU A 390 1.91 7.20 15.62
CA LEU A 390 1.76 6.36 14.44
C LEU A 390 0.31 6.40 13.96
N HIS A 391 0.09 6.94 12.76
CA HIS A 391 -1.24 7.14 12.20
C HIS A 391 -1.47 6.28 10.96
N THR A 392 -2.68 5.76 10.82
CA THR A 392 -3.19 5.15 9.60
C THR A 392 -4.34 5.99 9.06
N LEU A 393 -4.58 5.95 7.76
CA LEU A 393 -5.75 6.59 7.19
C LEU A 393 -7.04 5.91 7.64
N PRO A 394 -8.13 6.66 7.85
CA PRO A 394 -9.43 6.07 8.12
C PRO A 394 -9.99 5.38 6.87
N VAL A 395 -10.76 4.31 7.06
CA VAL A 395 -11.53 3.70 5.99
C VAL A 395 -12.74 4.58 5.69
N ALA A 396 -12.80 5.18 4.50
CA ALA A 396 -13.81 6.16 4.15
C ALA A 396 -14.42 5.90 2.76
N ASN A 397 -15.63 6.38 2.55
CA ASN A 397 -16.33 6.27 1.26
C ASN A 397 -15.66 7.16 0.20
N GLY A 398 -15.39 6.60 -0.97
CA GLY A 398 -14.76 7.32 -2.08
C GLY A 398 -13.32 7.78 -1.77
N ALA A 399 -12.69 7.19 -0.75
CA ALA A 399 -11.38 7.59 -0.27
C ALA A 399 -10.35 7.66 -1.40
N PHE A 400 -10.25 6.61 -2.19
CA PHE A 400 -9.32 6.55 -3.31
C PHE A 400 -9.46 7.75 -4.27
N LYS A 401 -10.67 8.08 -4.69
CA LYS A 401 -10.92 9.19 -5.63
C LYS A 401 -10.61 10.55 -5.02
N VAL A 402 -10.93 10.74 -3.75
CA VAL A 402 -10.64 11.99 -3.02
C VAL A 402 -9.13 12.16 -2.87
N MET A 403 -8.42 11.10 -2.50
CA MET A 403 -6.97 11.12 -2.33
C MET A 403 -6.22 11.30 -3.66
N ASP A 404 -6.68 10.65 -4.74
CA ASP A 404 -6.15 10.86 -6.09
C ASP A 404 -6.34 12.33 -6.53
N THR A 405 -7.49 12.94 -6.23
CA THR A 405 -7.75 14.35 -6.51
C THR A 405 -6.87 15.27 -5.65
N LEU A 406 -6.72 14.97 -4.36
CA LEU A 406 -5.82 15.69 -3.47
C LEU A 406 -4.38 15.67 -4.00
N TYR A 407 -3.88 14.49 -4.36
CA TYR A 407 -2.53 14.34 -4.87
C TYR A 407 -2.30 15.17 -6.14
N LYS A 408 -3.20 15.08 -7.12
CA LYS A 408 -3.13 15.88 -8.35
C LYS A 408 -3.16 17.38 -8.10
N ASN A 409 -4.01 17.84 -7.16
CA ASN A 409 -4.06 19.25 -6.79
C ASN A 409 -2.79 19.71 -6.08
N LEU A 410 -2.20 18.87 -5.22
CA LEU A 410 -0.91 19.18 -4.60
C LEU A 410 0.24 19.18 -5.63
N GLN A 411 0.24 18.29 -6.60
CA GLN A 411 1.21 18.34 -7.71
C GLN A 411 1.08 19.64 -8.52
N LEU A 412 -0.14 20.06 -8.87
CA LEU A 412 -0.39 21.35 -9.53
C LEU A 412 0.07 22.53 -8.67
N MET A 413 -0.16 22.48 -7.37
CA MET A 413 0.36 23.47 -6.42
C MET A 413 1.89 23.53 -6.44
N MET A 414 2.56 22.37 -6.45
CA MET A 414 4.02 22.32 -6.50
C MET A 414 4.60 22.72 -7.85
N LEU A 415 3.82 22.70 -8.93
CA LEU A 415 4.17 23.30 -10.22
C LEU A 415 3.90 24.81 -10.27
N GLY A 416 3.19 25.35 -9.29
CA GLY A 416 2.84 26.78 -9.21
C GLY A 416 1.53 27.15 -9.92
N ASP A 417 0.75 26.16 -10.35
CA ASP A 417 -0.53 26.36 -11.06
C ASP A 417 -1.68 26.61 -10.09
N LEU A 418 -1.57 26.17 -8.83
CA LEU A 418 -2.54 26.40 -7.76
C LEU A 418 -1.85 26.99 -6.53
N SER A 419 -2.58 27.80 -5.78
CA SER A 419 -2.19 28.16 -4.40
C SER A 419 -2.50 26.99 -3.44
N PRO A 420 -1.90 26.94 -2.24
CA PRO A 420 -2.25 25.96 -1.22
C PRO A 420 -3.75 25.94 -0.89
N GLU A 421 -4.38 27.09 -0.79
CA GLU A 421 -5.82 27.22 -0.53
C GLU A 421 -6.65 26.63 -1.67
N GLU A 422 -6.29 26.91 -2.93
CA GLU A 422 -6.99 26.38 -4.09
C GLU A 422 -6.83 24.85 -4.20
N ALA A 423 -5.64 24.31 -3.92
CA ALA A 423 -5.40 22.88 -3.96
C ALA A 423 -6.30 22.12 -2.96
N ILE A 424 -6.43 22.61 -1.74
CA ILE A 424 -7.28 21.99 -0.73
C ILE A 424 -8.76 22.22 -1.04
N GLN A 425 -9.18 23.44 -1.40
CA GLN A 425 -10.58 23.73 -1.74
C GLN A 425 -11.08 22.92 -2.91
N ASN A 426 -10.30 22.82 -4.00
CA ASN A 426 -10.68 22.00 -5.16
C ASN A 426 -10.87 20.53 -4.80
N THR A 427 -10.12 20.01 -3.83
CA THR A 427 -10.27 18.64 -3.34
C THR A 427 -11.57 18.47 -2.57
N VAL A 428 -11.92 19.43 -1.70
CA VAL A 428 -13.18 19.40 -0.94
C VAL A 428 -14.38 19.53 -1.88
N ASP A 429 -14.34 20.48 -2.84
CA ASP A 429 -15.40 20.65 -3.83
C ASP A 429 -15.65 19.38 -4.65
N TYR A 430 -14.56 18.67 -5.01
CA TYR A 430 -14.68 17.38 -5.67
C TYR A 430 -15.33 16.33 -4.77
N ALA A 431 -14.88 16.20 -3.52
CA ALA A 431 -15.42 15.24 -2.57
C ALA A 431 -16.92 15.46 -2.34
N GLU A 432 -17.37 16.72 -2.21
CA GLU A 432 -18.79 17.08 -2.10
C GLU A 432 -19.60 16.73 -3.37
N SER A 433 -18.94 16.73 -4.53
CA SER A 433 -19.60 16.41 -5.81
C SER A 433 -19.86 14.93 -6.02
N ILE A 434 -19.13 14.06 -5.32
CA ILE A 434 -19.24 12.58 -5.46
C ILE A 434 -19.92 11.91 -4.26
N GLY A 435 -20.08 12.60 -3.12
CA GLY A 435 -20.79 12.16 -1.90
C GLY A 435 -22.22 12.57 -1.95
#